data_420554b9bb678dace6c42b2290f928a4
#
_entry.id   420554b9bb678dace6c42b2290f928a4
#
_cell.length_a   1.000
_cell.length_b   1.000
_cell.length_c   1.000
_cell.angle_alpha   90.00
_cell.angle_beta   90.00
_cell.angle_gamma   90.00
#
_symmetry.space_group_name_H-M   'P 1'
#
loop_
_entity.id
_entity.type
_entity.pdbx_description
1 polymer ?
#
loop_
_entity_poly.entity_id
_entity_poly.type
_entity_poly.pdbx_seq_one_letter_code
_entity_poly.pdbx_strand_id
1 'polypeptide(L)'
;MKKSWSRTIATILLFATAPAGLLAQELKPFKIGVVTFLSGAPAGPFGIPAKIAAEVFAEQVNAGGKLPAPYDKAGFGGRPIELVVIDEAGGTTKQVSELRNLVEQQSVDIVVGYTSSGDCLAVAPVAEELKTMTLLFDCGTPRIFEEADYEYVFRPVATATMDNVAAALYVNETVKTFATYAGINQNYAWGQDAWNDFEGTLKSLRPEVTLTTSQMTKLGAGQYNTEISAILGSKPDIIHSSFWGGDLEGLVLQGAPRDLFKNATVILTAGETAIHRQAKQIPDGTIIGARGPNGIFAPENAYNEWFKTAYNAKSDTPPSYPSYHMVQTLFAAKFAYEKAQGGELAKTPTTEEIATALKGATFQSPSGEVKMSLGKGNQAVQEMVYGRTKTVNGKLSFVDVIRYAPEKVNPPEGMTSHEWIKNKLK
;
A
#
# COMPACT_ATOMS: atom_id res chain seq x y z
N MET A 1 70.93 51.23 58.17
CA MET A 1 70.32 51.53 56.86
C MET A 1 70.08 50.25 56.12
N LYS A 2 68.83 49.70 56.11
CA LYS A 2 68.46 48.49 55.34
C LYS A 2 67.29 48.88 54.42
N LYS A 3 67.49 48.88 53.08
CA LYS A 3 66.49 49.11 52.05
C LYS A 3 65.69 47.81 51.84
N SER A 4 64.38 47.89 52.06
CA SER A 4 63.51 46.83 51.69
C SER A 4 62.99 47.02 50.26
N TRP A 5 63.11 45.99 49.45
CA TRP A 5 62.50 45.93 48.09
C TRP A 5 61.21 45.16 48.18
N SER A 6 60.12 45.85 47.92
CA SER A 6 58.83 45.22 47.72
C SER A 6 58.75 44.73 46.25
N ARG A 7 58.52 43.44 46.06
CA ARG A 7 58.18 42.83 44.77
C ARG A 7 56.67 42.83 44.62
N THR A 8 56.21 43.56 43.66
CA THR A 8 54.80 43.51 43.22
C THR A 8 54.65 42.32 42.26
N ILE A 9 53.87 41.30 42.63
CA ILE A 9 53.52 40.19 41.77
C ILE A 9 52.20 40.58 41.04
N ALA A 10 52.31 40.80 39.73
CA ALA A 10 51.14 40.98 38.87
C ALA A 10 50.56 39.59 38.50
N THR A 11 49.41 39.28 39.06
CA THR A 11 48.64 38.06 38.69
C THR A 11 47.88 38.31 37.38
N ILE A 12 48.31 37.71 36.29
CA ILE A 12 47.59 37.72 35.02
C ILE A 12 46.51 36.64 35.10
N LEU A 13 45.22 37.05 35.22
CA LEU A 13 44.08 36.14 35.02
C LEU A 13 43.90 35.89 33.53
N LEU A 14 44.28 34.70 33.06
CA LEU A 14 43.87 34.18 31.76
C LEU A 14 42.39 33.78 31.86
N PHE A 15 41.48 34.54 31.23
CA PHE A 15 40.12 34.11 30.95
C PHE A 15 40.20 33.12 29.77
N ALA A 16 40.08 31.82 30.08
CA ALA A 16 39.83 30.80 29.07
C ALA A 16 38.39 30.96 28.62
N THR A 17 38.18 31.55 27.45
CA THR A 17 36.89 31.50 26.76
C THR A 17 36.72 30.07 26.21
N ALA A 18 35.98 29.22 26.92
CA ALA A 18 35.50 27.97 26.35
C ALA A 18 34.59 28.30 25.14
N PRO A 19 34.81 27.65 23.98
CA PRO A 19 33.86 27.81 22.89
C PRO A 19 32.52 27.29 23.38
N ALA A 20 31.49 28.17 23.36
CA ALA A 20 30.11 27.75 23.53
C ALA A 20 29.78 26.81 22.33
N GLY A 21 29.92 25.51 22.55
CA GLY A 21 29.40 24.53 21.63
C GLY A 21 27.88 24.80 21.52
N LEU A 22 27.43 25.24 20.36
CA LEU A 22 26.03 25.17 20.03
C LEU A 22 25.63 23.70 20.20
N LEU A 23 25.00 23.38 21.33
CA LEU A 23 24.20 22.16 21.45
C LEU A 23 23.12 22.30 20.40
N ALA A 24 23.29 21.61 19.27
CA ALA A 24 22.23 21.45 18.30
C ALA A 24 21.04 20.87 19.10
N GLN A 25 19.98 21.63 19.22
CA GLN A 25 18.77 21.20 19.91
C GLN A 25 18.26 19.97 19.13
N GLU A 26 18.33 18.78 19.72
CA GLU A 26 17.78 17.56 19.11
C GLU A 26 16.30 17.82 18.82
N LEU A 27 15.95 17.75 17.53
CA LEU A 27 14.58 17.90 17.10
C LEU A 27 13.77 16.72 17.64
N LYS A 28 12.57 17.00 18.18
CA LYS A 28 11.66 15.94 18.63
C LYS A 28 11.39 14.97 17.48
N PRO A 29 11.35 13.65 17.74
CA PRO A 29 11.01 12.66 16.73
C PRO A 29 9.68 12.98 16.02
N PHE A 30 9.61 12.66 14.73
CA PHE A 30 8.36 12.61 13.98
C PHE A 30 7.74 11.23 14.19
N LYS A 31 6.63 11.17 14.93
CA LYS A 31 5.99 9.92 15.30
C LYS A 31 4.98 9.50 14.25
N ILE A 32 5.14 8.29 13.73
CA ILE A 32 4.23 7.67 12.77
C ILE A 32 3.52 6.50 13.42
N GLY A 33 2.20 6.59 13.58
CA GLY A 33 1.37 5.44 13.93
C GLY A 33 1.26 4.51 12.72
N VAL A 34 1.75 3.27 12.83
CA VAL A 34 1.68 2.28 11.75
C VAL A 34 0.68 1.20 12.16
N VAL A 35 -0.41 1.06 11.39
CA VAL A 35 -1.45 0.07 11.66
C VAL A 35 -1.49 -0.97 10.55
N THR A 36 -1.23 -2.22 10.88
CA THR A 36 -1.24 -3.35 9.95
C THR A 36 -1.44 -4.67 10.70
N PHE A 37 -1.83 -5.75 10.02
CA PHE A 37 -2.05 -7.04 10.67
C PHE A 37 -0.75 -7.65 11.21
N LEU A 38 -0.66 -7.79 12.53
CA LEU A 38 0.45 -8.47 13.21
C LEU A 38 0.06 -9.86 13.70
N SER A 39 -1.23 -10.17 13.71
CA SER A 39 -1.78 -11.46 14.11
C SER A 39 -2.89 -11.92 13.15
N GLY A 40 -3.25 -13.21 13.26
CA GLY A 40 -4.26 -13.83 12.39
C GLY A 40 -3.75 -14.16 10.98
N ALA A 41 -4.67 -14.64 10.15
CA ALA A 41 -4.37 -15.12 8.79
C ALA A 41 -3.73 -14.07 7.84
N PRO A 42 -4.05 -12.76 7.95
CA PRO A 42 -3.42 -11.75 7.11
C PRO A 42 -1.99 -11.37 7.50
N ALA A 43 -1.55 -11.70 8.72
CA ALA A 43 -0.26 -11.25 9.24
C ALA A 43 0.92 -11.69 8.35
N GLY A 44 1.01 -12.98 8.04
CA GLY A 44 2.12 -13.55 7.27
C GLY A 44 2.24 -12.99 5.85
N PRO A 45 1.18 -13.03 5.02
CA PRO A 45 1.25 -12.56 3.64
C PRO A 45 1.18 -11.04 3.47
N PHE A 46 0.70 -10.30 4.48
CA PHE A 46 0.47 -8.84 4.38
C PHE A 46 1.14 -8.03 5.47
N GLY A 47 0.71 -8.21 6.70
CA GLY A 47 1.03 -7.27 7.77
C GLY A 47 2.50 -7.27 8.17
N ILE A 48 3.12 -8.44 8.30
CA ILE A 48 4.55 -8.55 8.63
C ILE A 48 5.43 -7.99 7.50
N PRO A 49 5.19 -8.29 6.20
CA PRO A 49 5.89 -7.63 5.10
C PRO A 49 5.77 -6.10 5.12
N ALA A 50 4.57 -5.57 5.37
CA ALA A 50 4.36 -4.12 5.47
C ALA A 50 5.10 -3.51 6.67
N LYS A 51 5.07 -4.17 7.85
CA LYS A 51 5.82 -3.75 9.04
C LYS A 51 7.34 -3.69 8.76
N ILE A 52 7.89 -4.73 8.15
CA ILE A 52 9.32 -4.75 7.77
C ILE A 52 9.65 -3.58 6.84
N ALA A 53 8.78 -3.27 5.86
CA ALA A 53 8.96 -2.14 4.96
C ALA A 53 8.98 -0.80 5.70
N ALA A 54 8.09 -0.61 6.70
CA ALA A 54 8.05 0.60 7.52
C ALA A 54 9.33 0.74 8.38
N GLU A 55 9.79 -0.36 8.99
CA GLU A 55 11.02 -0.38 9.79
C GLU A 55 12.27 -0.10 8.95
N VAL A 56 12.36 -0.71 7.75
CA VAL A 56 13.44 -0.44 6.79
C VAL A 56 13.45 1.03 6.39
N PHE A 57 12.28 1.58 6.05
CA PHE A 57 12.17 2.98 5.66
C PHE A 57 12.64 3.90 6.80
N ALA A 58 12.11 3.72 8.01
CA ALA A 58 12.45 4.56 9.16
C ALA A 58 13.95 4.52 9.47
N GLU A 59 14.57 3.33 9.48
CA GLU A 59 16.00 3.17 9.72
C GLU A 59 16.85 3.86 8.66
N GLN A 60 16.55 3.63 7.37
CA GLN A 60 17.33 4.19 6.28
C GLN A 60 17.17 5.72 6.17
N VAL A 61 15.96 6.24 6.42
CA VAL A 61 15.71 7.69 6.47
C VAL A 61 16.42 8.33 7.65
N ASN A 62 16.38 7.72 8.83
CA ASN A 62 17.06 8.26 10.02
C ASN A 62 18.58 8.29 9.85
N ALA A 63 19.15 7.33 9.14
CA ALA A 63 20.59 7.30 8.85
C ALA A 63 21.04 8.43 7.90
N GLY A 64 20.16 8.97 7.06
CA GLY A 64 20.48 9.98 6.05
C GLY A 64 21.40 9.46 4.92
N GLY A 65 21.29 10.05 3.74
CA GLY A 65 22.12 9.71 2.58
C GLY A 65 21.96 8.28 2.05
N LYS A 66 20.92 7.57 2.46
CA LYS A 66 20.64 6.18 2.06
C LYS A 66 19.59 6.07 0.96
N LEU A 67 18.63 6.96 0.96
CA LEU A 67 17.60 7.01 -0.08
C LEU A 67 18.12 7.80 -1.30
N PRO A 68 17.64 7.46 -2.52
CA PRO A 68 17.91 8.31 -3.68
C PRO A 68 17.34 9.72 -3.52
N ALA A 69 18.04 10.71 -4.08
CA ALA A 69 17.53 12.09 -4.11
C ALA A 69 16.15 12.15 -4.80
N PRO A 70 15.24 13.04 -4.37
CA PRO A 70 15.43 14.10 -3.37
C PRO A 70 15.22 13.68 -1.91
N TYR A 71 15.01 12.38 -1.62
CA TYR A 71 14.66 11.88 -0.30
C TYR A 71 15.87 11.52 0.59
N ASP A 72 17.07 11.88 0.19
CA ASP A 72 18.34 11.55 0.83
C ASP A 72 18.60 12.28 2.16
N LYS A 73 17.80 13.31 2.49
CA LYS A 73 17.89 14.02 3.76
C LYS A 73 17.46 13.13 4.93
N ALA A 74 18.19 13.25 6.05
CA ALA A 74 17.87 12.51 7.27
C ALA A 74 16.52 12.91 7.86
N GLY A 75 15.78 11.92 8.36
CA GLY A 75 14.49 12.13 8.99
C GLY A 75 13.43 12.76 8.08
N PHE A 76 12.39 13.32 8.68
CA PHE A 76 11.44 14.18 8.01
C PHE A 76 11.81 15.63 8.32
N GLY A 77 12.40 16.31 7.33
CA GLY A 77 12.93 17.66 7.52
C GLY A 77 13.96 17.79 8.65
N GLY A 78 14.74 16.74 8.89
CA GLY A 78 15.72 16.68 9.98
C GLY A 78 15.20 16.05 11.28
N ARG A 79 13.89 15.83 11.45
CA ARG A 79 13.30 15.15 12.60
C ARG A 79 13.45 13.63 12.42
N PRO A 80 14.08 12.89 13.37
CA PRO A 80 14.15 11.44 13.28
C PRO A 80 12.74 10.83 13.35
N ILE A 81 12.53 9.71 12.63
CA ILE A 81 11.26 8.99 12.63
C ILE A 81 11.21 8.03 13.82
N GLU A 82 10.08 8.01 14.52
CA GLU A 82 9.72 7.02 15.52
C GLU A 82 8.42 6.32 15.08
N LEU A 83 8.42 4.99 15.06
CA LEU A 83 7.24 4.19 14.68
C LEU A 83 6.50 3.71 15.93
N VAL A 84 5.19 3.92 15.96
CA VAL A 84 4.26 3.33 16.93
C VAL A 84 3.40 2.32 16.19
N VAL A 85 3.71 1.02 16.36
CA VAL A 85 3.11 -0.05 15.57
C VAL A 85 1.95 -0.70 16.30
N ILE A 86 0.78 -0.78 15.65
CA ILE A 86 -0.47 -1.34 16.18
C ILE A 86 -0.93 -2.50 15.30
N ASP A 87 -1.49 -3.55 15.95
CA ASP A 87 -2.11 -4.69 15.28
C ASP A 87 -3.52 -4.34 14.79
N GLU A 88 -3.73 -4.41 13.47
CA GLU A 88 -5.02 -4.20 12.82
C GLU A 88 -6.06 -5.29 13.13
N ALA A 89 -5.65 -6.43 13.66
CA ALA A 89 -6.59 -7.49 14.04
C ALA A 89 -7.57 -7.05 15.14
N GLY A 90 -8.82 -7.49 15.05
CA GLY A 90 -9.84 -7.22 16.07
C GLY A 90 -11.07 -6.45 15.55
N GLY A 91 -11.07 -6.07 14.28
CA GLY A 91 -12.21 -5.46 13.59
C GLY A 91 -12.40 -3.97 13.83
N THR A 92 -13.35 -3.40 13.10
CA THR A 92 -13.53 -1.95 12.92
C THR A 92 -13.68 -1.16 14.22
N THR A 93 -14.45 -1.66 15.19
CA THR A 93 -14.64 -0.98 16.48
C THR A 93 -13.32 -0.82 17.24
N LYS A 94 -12.48 -1.85 17.24
CA LYS A 94 -11.15 -1.77 17.85
C LYS A 94 -10.30 -0.75 17.10
N GLN A 95 -10.31 -0.76 15.77
CA GLN A 95 -9.45 0.13 14.99
C GLN A 95 -9.82 1.60 15.18
N VAL A 96 -11.10 1.94 15.31
CA VAL A 96 -11.54 3.29 15.70
C VAL A 96 -10.99 3.70 17.08
N SER A 97 -11.03 2.79 18.05
CA SER A 97 -10.49 3.04 19.39
C SER A 97 -8.96 3.20 19.39
N GLU A 98 -8.27 2.39 18.60
CA GLU A 98 -6.80 2.46 18.45
C GLU A 98 -6.35 3.73 17.72
N LEU A 99 -7.11 4.19 16.71
CA LEU A 99 -6.83 5.48 16.08
C LEU A 99 -6.88 6.62 17.09
N ARG A 100 -7.94 6.67 17.92
CA ARG A 100 -8.02 7.69 18.99
C ARG A 100 -6.87 7.57 19.99
N ASN A 101 -6.50 6.35 20.38
CA ASN A 101 -5.36 6.09 21.26
C ASN A 101 -4.04 6.60 20.65
N LEU A 102 -3.77 6.31 19.36
CA LEU A 102 -2.58 6.80 18.65
C LEU A 102 -2.49 8.34 18.69
N VAL A 103 -3.61 9.01 18.42
CA VAL A 103 -3.66 10.48 18.36
C VAL A 103 -3.62 11.12 19.74
N GLU A 104 -4.51 10.71 20.64
CA GLU A 104 -4.76 11.38 21.91
C GLU A 104 -3.77 10.99 23.01
N GLN A 105 -3.31 9.73 23.02
CA GLN A 105 -2.44 9.21 24.08
C GLN A 105 -0.98 9.05 23.62
N GLN A 106 -0.74 8.55 22.40
CA GLN A 106 0.62 8.33 21.88
C GLN A 106 1.16 9.59 21.19
N SER A 107 0.29 10.57 20.88
CA SER A 107 0.64 11.85 20.25
C SER A 107 1.44 11.64 18.95
N VAL A 108 0.94 10.77 18.06
CA VAL A 108 1.54 10.57 16.74
C VAL A 108 1.30 11.79 15.85
N ASP A 109 2.29 12.15 15.02
CA ASP A 109 2.17 13.26 14.07
C ASP A 109 1.28 12.88 12.87
N ILE A 110 1.36 11.62 12.40
CA ILE A 110 0.51 11.07 11.34
C ILE A 110 0.19 9.59 11.60
N VAL A 111 -0.83 9.06 10.92
CA VAL A 111 -1.11 7.62 10.89
C VAL A 111 -0.92 7.08 9.47
N VAL A 112 -0.23 5.96 9.33
CA VAL A 112 -0.11 5.16 8.11
C VAL A 112 -0.72 3.79 8.40
N GLY A 113 -1.82 3.47 7.81
CA GLY A 113 -2.57 2.24 8.07
C GLY A 113 -3.64 2.11 6.98
N TYR A 114 -4.25 1.24 6.93
CA TYR A 114 -4.91 0.01 7.20
C TYR A 114 -4.92 -0.86 5.93
N THR A 115 -5.16 -2.16 6.08
CA THR A 115 -5.29 -3.11 4.98
C THR A 115 -6.76 -3.38 4.65
N SER A 116 -7.59 -3.52 5.69
CA SER A 116 -9.01 -3.85 5.55
C SER A 116 -9.82 -2.64 5.05
N SER A 117 -10.56 -2.80 3.94
CA SER A 117 -11.48 -1.78 3.45
C SER A 117 -12.60 -1.44 4.45
N GLY A 118 -13.03 -2.40 5.26
CA GLY A 118 -13.99 -2.16 6.34
C GLY A 118 -13.43 -1.25 7.43
N ASP A 119 -12.17 -1.46 7.81
CA ASP A 119 -11.51 -0.64 8.83
C ASP A 119 -11.27 0.78 8.29
N CYS A 120 -10.82 0.93 7.03
CA CYS A 120 -10.64 2.23 6.40
C CYS A 120 -11.94 3.05 6.36
N LEU A 121 -13.06 2.45 5.98
CA LEU A 121 -14.36 3.13 5.99
C LEU A 121 -14.79 3.59 7.40
N ALA A 122 -14.41 2.84 8.43
CA ALA A 122 -14.73 3.19 9.81
C ALA A 122 -13.80 4.26 10.39
N VAL A 123 -12.51 4.24 10.04
CA VAL A 123 -11.52 5.17 10.60
C VAL A 123 -11.43 6.49 9.87
N ALA A 124 -11.73 6.55 8.56
CA ALA A 124 -11.60 7.76 7.77
C ALA A 124 -12.40 8.95 8.34
N PRO A 125 -13.69 8.83 8.70
CA PRO A 125 -14.43 9.94 9.30
C PRO A 125 -13.90 10.34 10.70
N VAL A 126 -13.32 9.39 11.44
CA VAL A 126 -12.72 9.67 12.76
C VAL A 126 -11.38 10.40 12.62
N ALA A 127 -10.57 10.03 11.62
CA ALA A 127 -9.33 10.73 11.30
C ALA A 127 -9.61 12.20 10.90
N GLU A 128 -10.67 12.42 10.12
CA GLU A 128 -11.14 13.76 9.75
C GLU A 128 -11.60 14.57 10.96
N GLU A 129 -12.42 13.96 11.85
CA GLU A 129 -12.86 14.58 13.12
C GLU A 129 -11.68 15.01 13.98
N LEU A 130 -10.66 14.16 14.10
CA LEU A 130 -9.46 14.40 14.88
C LEU A 130 -8.44 15.32 14.18
N LYS A 131 -8.69 15.71 12.94
CA LYS A 131 -7.78 16.50 12.09
C LYS A 131 -6.38 15.85 12.01
N THR A 132 -6.33 14.53 11.93
CA THR A 132 -5.10 13.77 11.91
C THR A 132 -4.82 13.26 10.51
N MET A 133 -3.69 13.68 9.93
CA MET A 133 -3.29 13.18 8.62
C MET A 133 -3.14 11.67 8.67
N THR A 134 -4.02 10.99 7.94
CA THR A 134 -4.08 9.53 7.86
C THR A 134 -3.91 9.09 6.42
N LEU A 135 -2.85 8.31 6.18
CA LEU A 135 -2.53 7.77 4.87
C LEU A 135 -2.90 6.29 4.83
N LEU A 136 -3.87 5.95 3.98
CA LEU A 136 -4.38 4.60 3.81
C LEU A 136 -3.45 3.84 2.85
N PHE A 137 -2.71 2.84 3.37
CA PHE A 137 -1.63 2.23 2.59
C PHE A 137 -2.06 1.05 1.72
N ASP A 138 -3.21 0.38 2.02
CA ASP A 138 -3.56 -0.83 1.26
C ASP A 138 -5.05 -1.08 1.03
N CYS A 139 -5.96 -0.52 1.81
CA CYS A 139 -7.40 -0.73 1.59
C CYS A 139 -7.86 -0.24 0.21
N GLY A 140 -8.67 -1.06 -0.48
CA GLY A 140 -8.95 -0.84 -1.90
C GLY A 140 -10.31 -0.26 -2.26
N THR A 141 -11.32 -0.27 -1.36
CA THR A 141 -12.66 0.24 -1.71
C THR A 141 -12.63 1.66 -2.28
N PRO A 142 -13.26 1.94 -3.43
CA PRO A 142 -13.33 3.29 -3.98
C PRO A 142 -14.25 4.22 -3.15
N ARG A 143 -15.18 3.65 -2.37
CA ARG A 143 -16.22 4.37 -1.62
C ARG A 143 -15.68 5.46 -0.71
N ILE A 144 -14.44 5.31 -0.19
CA ILE A 144 -13.83 6.29 0.74
C ILE A 144 -13.88 7.70 0.16
N PHE A 145 -13.51 7.89 -1.12
CA PHE A 145 -13.46 9.19 -1.77
C PHE A 145 -14.57 9.40 -2.81
N GLU A 146 -15.41 8.39 -3.05
CA GLU A 146 -16.61 8.53 -3.90
C GLU A 146 -17.86 8.88 -3.09
N GLU A 147 -17.90 8.53 -1.78
CA GLU A 147 -19.04 8.77 -0.90
C GLU A 147 -18.81 9.91 0.10
N ALA A 148 -17.56 10.35 0.30
CA ALA A 148 -17.20 11.42 1.21
C ALA A 148 -15.96 12.21 0.76
N ASP A 149 -15.88 13.44 1.22
CA ASP A 149 -14.73 14.33 1.04
C ASP A 149 -13.95 14.42 2.36
N TYR A 150 -12.62 14.43 2.26
CA TYR A 150 -11.73 14.55 3.40
C TYR A 150 -10.64 15.60 3.15
N GLU A 151 -10.16 16.24 4.21
CA GLU A 151 -9.00 17.13 4.19
C GLU A 151 -7.74 16.44 4.72
N TYR A 152 -7.91 15.49 5.66
CA TYR A 152 -6.81 14.83 6.37
C TYR A 152 -6.61 13.36 6.00
N VAL A 153 -7.48 12.77 5.20
CA VAL A 153 -7.37 11.37 4.78
C VAL A 153 -6.89 11.30 3.33
N PHE A 154 -5.87 10.48 3.08
CA PHE A 154 -5.26 10.28 1.77
C PHE A 154 -5.04 8.80 1.48
N ARG A 155 -5.08 8.41 0.20
CA ARG A 155 -4.67 7.07 -0.21
C ARG A 155 -3.72 7.15 -1.41
N PRO A 156 -2.41 7.07 -1.16
CA PRO A 156 -1.40 7.15 -2.22
C PRO A 156 -1.11 5.81 -2.92
N VAL A 157 -2.11 4.93 -3.01
CA VAL A 157 -2.06 3.60 -3.65
C VAL A 157 -3.32 3.33 -4.45
N ALA A 158 -3.34 2.20 -5.18
CA ALA A 158 -4.42 1.80 -6.07
C ALA A 158 -5.75 1.47 -5.36
N THR A 159 -6.86 1.58 -6.12
CA THR A 159 -8.21 1.17 -5.71
C THR A 159 -8.59 -0.20 -6.26
N ALA A 160 -9.68 -0.78 -5.73
CA ALA A 160 -10.30 -1.98 -6.28
C ALA A 160 -10.69 -1.80 -7.76
N THR A 161 -11.15 -0.62 -8.13
CA THR A 161 -11.56 -0.30 -9.50
C THR A 161 -10.38 -0.42 -10.47
N MET A 162 -9.24 0.21 -10.14
CA MET A 162 -8.02 0.10 -10.95
C MET A 162 -7.63 -1.35 -11.19
N ASP A 163 -7.60 -2.14 -10.10
CA ASP A 163 -7.23 -3.55 -10.16
C ASP A 163 -8.18 -4.36 -11.04
N ASN A 164 -9.49 -4.20 -10.86
CA ASN A 164 -10.47 -5.10 -11.43
C ASN A 164 -10.90 -4.71 -12.85
N VAL A 165 -10.84 -3.42 -13.18
CA VAL A 165 -10.94 -2.96 -14.58
C VAL A 165 -9.75 -3.50 -15.39
N ALA A 166 -8.52 -3.38 -14.86
CA ALA A 166 -7.33 -3.94 -15.50
C ALA A 166 -7.40 -5.48 -15.65
N ALA A 167 -7.92 -6.19 -14.64
CA ALA A 167 -8.15 -7.64 -14.71
C ALA A 167 -9.10 -8.02 -15.85
N ALA A 168 -10.22 -7.30 -15.98
CA ALA A 168 -11.19 -7.55 -17.05
C ALA A 168 -10.63 -7.21 -18.44
N LEU A 169 -9.89 -6.10 -18.57
CA LEU A 169 -9.17 -5.75 -19.80
C LEU A 169 -8.16 -6.84 -20.18
N TYR A 170 -7.36 -7.31 -19.21
CA TYR A 170 -6.37 -8.35 -19.44
C TYR A 170 -7.00 -9.66 -19.93
N VAL A 171 -8.11 -10.09 -19.31
CA VAL A 171 -8.88 -11.26 -19.77
C VAL A 171 -9.37 -11.05 -21.19
N ASN A 172 -9.99 -9.91 -21.48
CA ASN A 172 -10.52 -9.59 -22.80
C ASN A 172 -9.44 -9.61 -23.90
N GLU A 173 -8.23 -9.15 -23.60
CA GLU A 173 -7.13 -9.05 -24.55
C GLU A 173 -6.38 -10.37 -24.74
N THR A 174 -6.23 -11.18 -23.65
CA THR A 174 -5.34 -12.35 -23.68
C THR A 174 -6.06 -13.68 -23.74
N VAL A 175 -7.35 -13.77 -23.37
CA VAL A 175 -8.15 -14.99 -23.49
C VAL A 175 -9.03 -14.90 -24.73
N LYS A 176 -8.60 -15.55 -25.80
CA LYS A 176 -9.22 -15.41 -27.14
C LYS A 176 -10.68 -15.82 -27.18
N THR A 177 -11.02 -16.95 -26.52
CA THR A 177 -12.36 -17.54 -26.52
C THR A 177 -12.75 -17.96 -25.12
N PHE A 178 -13.88 -17.46 -24.64
CA PHE A 178 -14.58 -17.91 -23.44
C PHE A 178 -16.04 -17.49 -23.54
N ALA A 179 -16.94 -18.25 -22.95
CA ALA A 179 -18.38 -18.00 -22.95
C ALA A 179 -18.93 -17.78 -21.54
N THR A 180 -18.21 -18.28 -20.54
CA THR A 180 -18.71 -18.31 -19.16
C THR A 180 -17.66 -17.83 -18.16
N TYR A 181 -18.14 -17.24 -17.06
CA TYR A 181 -17.27 -16.81 -15.97
C TYR A 181 -17.92 -17.07 -14.60
N ALA A 182 -17.08 -17.14 -13.58
CA ALA A 182 -17.48 -17.26 -12.18
C ALA A 182 -16.63 -16.35 -11.29
N GLY A 183 -17.08 -16.13 -10.07
CA GLY A 183 -16.35 -15.39 -9.04
C GLY A 183 -16.31 -16.12 -7.71
N ILE A 184 -15.20 -15.92 -6.97
CA ILE A 184 -15.07 -16.24 -5.55
C ILE A 184 -14.38 -15.08 -4.84
N ASN A 185 -15.14 -14.34 -4.03
CA ASN A 185 -14.71 -13.09 -3.41
C ASN A 185 -15.13 -13.03 -1.94
N GLN A 186 -14.50 -12.16 -1.16
CA GLN A 186 -14.84 -11.97 0.26
C GLN A 186 -16.05 -11.04 0.40
N ASN A 187 -17.02 -11.41 1.25
CA ASN A 187 -18.26 -10.67 1.44
C ASN A 187 -18.08 -9.47 2.40
N TYR A 188 -17.36 -8.46 1.94
CA TYR A 188 -17.24 -7.14 2.59
C TYR A 188 -16.83 -6.12 1.52
N ALA A 189 -16.66 -4.83 1.88
CA ALA A 189 -16.50 -3.73 0.92
C ALA A 189 -15.48 -4.03 -0.20
N TRP A 190 -14.25 -4.48 0.13
CA TRP A 190 -13.24 -4.83 -0.88
C TRP A 190 -13.72 -5.87 -1.89
N GLY A 191 -14.20 -7.03 -1.41
CA GLY A 191 -14.56 -8.14 -2.29
C GLY A 191 -15.81 -7.86 -3.11
N GLN A 192 -16.77 -7.10 -2.54
CA GLN A 192 -17.97 -6.65 -3.24
C GLN A 192 -17.62 -5.67 -4.36
N ASP A 193 -16.80 -4.64 -4.06
CA ASP A 193 -16.38 -3.65 -5.06
C ASP A 193 -15.52 -4.29 -6.15
N ALA A 194 -14.54 -5.12 -5.77
CA ALA A 194 -13.70 -5.85 -6.70
C ALA A 194 -14.51 -6.72 -7.68
N TRP A 195 -15.51 -7.44 -7.16
CA TRP A 195 -16.37 -8.26 -8.00
C TRP A 195 -17.24 -7.42 -8.92
N ASN A 196 -17.88 -6.39 -8.40
CA ASN A 196 -18.77 -5.52 -9.18
C ASN A 196 -18.01 -4.83 -10.32
N ASP A 197 -16.79 -4.34 -10.05
CA ASP A 197 -15.97 -3.66 -11.03
C ASP A 197 -15.45 -4.62 -12.11
N PHE A 198 -15.01 -5.83 -11.71
CA PHE A 198 -14.63 -6.87 -12.67
C PHE A 198 -15.80 -7.31 -13.56
N GLU A 199 -16.91 -7.71 -12.94
CA GLU A 199 -18.10 -8.20 -13.67
C GLU A 199 -18.68 -7.12 -14.58
N GLY A 200 -18.86 -5.90 -14.07
CA GLY A 200 -19.40 -4.78 -14.84
C GLY A 200 -18.52 -4.43 -16.04
N THR A 201 -17.20 -4.40 -15.85
CA THR A 201 -16.25 -4.16 -16.93
C THR A 201 -16.25 -5.29 -17.95
N LEU A 202 -16.19 -6.55 -17.49
CA LEU A 202 -16.21 -7.71 -18.38
C LEU A 202 -17.47 -7.73 -19.24
N LYS A 203 -18.64 -7.50 -18.65
CA LYS A 203 -19.93 -7.42 -19.38
C LYS A 203 -19.98 -6.23 -20.34
N SER A 204 -19.36 -5.12 -19.99
CA SER A 204 -19.27 -3.97 -20.90
C SER A 204 -18.43 -4.29 -22.15
N LEU A 205 -17.38 -5.08 -22.00
CA LEU A 205 -16.49 -5.50 -23.08
C LEU A 205 -17.03 -6.69 -23.87
N ARG A 206 -17.66 -7.63 -23.19
CA ARG A 206 -18.15 -8.92 -23.69
C ARG A 206 -19.58 -9.16 -23.21
N PRO A 207 -20.60 -8.47 -23.77
CA PRO A 207 -21.98 -8.60 -23.31
C PRO A 207 -22.58 -10.00 -23.47
N GLU A 208 -22.00 -10.82 -24.35
CA GLU A 208 -22.43 -12.19 -24.63
C GLU A 208 -22.03 -13.21 -23.57
N VAL A 209 -21.03 -12.92 -22.71
CA VAL A 209 -20.57 -13.89 -21.72
C VAL A 209 -21.55 -14.05 -20.56
N THR A 210 -21.65 -15.25 -20.02
CA THR A 210 -22.64 -15.62 -19.01
C THR A 210 -22.00 -15.96 -17.67
N LEU A 211 -22.51 -15.38 -16.60
CA LEU A 211 -22.18 -15.74 -15.23
C LEU A 211 -22.73 -17.13 -14.90
N THR A 212 -21.88 -18.03 -14.44
CA THR A 212 -22.29 -19.37 -13.98
C THR A 212 -22.56 -19.41 -12.48
N THR A 213 -21.69 -18.80 -11.68
CA THR A 213 -21.87 -18.70 -10.22
C THR A 213 -21.00 -17.58 -9.64
N SER A 214 -21.47 -16.95 -8.57
CA SER A 214 -20.70 -16.00 -7.77
C SER A 214 -20.76 -16.43 -6.31
N GLN A 215 -19.59 -16.69 -5.72
CA GLN A 215 -19.43 -17.12 -4.34
C GLN A 215 -18.87 -15.96 -3.52
N MET A 216 -19.61 -15.57 -2.47
CA MET A 216 -19.22 -14.49 -1.57
C MET A 216 -19.00 -15.07 -0.16
N THR A 217 -17.76 -15.26 0.23
CA THR A 217 -17.38 -15.89 1.50
C THR A 217 -17.17 -14.87 2.60
N LYS A 218 -17.31 -15.27 3.85
CA LYS A 218 -16.91 -14.44 4.97
C LYS A 218 -15.40 -14.22 4.93
N LEU A 219 -14.93 -12.99 5.21
CA LEU A 219 -13.51 -12.69 5.40
C LEU A 219 -12.94 -13.57 6.53
N GLY A 220 -11.84 -14.25 6.26
CA GLY A 220 -11.19 -15.15 7.21
C GLY A 220 -11.93 -16.49 7.39
N ALA A 221 -12.75 -16.93 6.42
CA ALA A 221 -13.48 -18.21 6.51
C ALA A 221 -12.54 -19.41 6.61
N GLY A 222 -11.39 -19.38 5.92
CA GLY A 222 -10.33 -20.39 5.97
C GLY A 222 -10.67 -21.74 5.31
N GLN A 223 -11.95 -22.01 5.01
CA GLN A 223 -12.42 -23.24 4.36
C GLN A 223 -13.32 -22.87 3.19
N TYR A 224 -12.98 -23.35 1.97
CA TYR A 224 -13.60 -22.97 0.70
C TYR A 224 -14.09 -24.18 -0.13
N ASN A 225 -14.16 -25.36 0.48
CA ASN A 225 -14.51 -26.59 -0.23
C ASN A 225 -15.89 -26.55 -0.87
N THR A 226 -16.87 -25.91 -0.23
CA THR A 226 -18.23 -25.75 -0.73
C THR A 226 -18.26 -24.84 -1.97
N GLU A 227 -17.61 -23.69 -1.88
CA GLU A 227 -17.52 -22.69 -2.95
C GLU A 227 -16.72 -23.23 -4.14
N ILE A 228 -15.60 -23.91 -3.88
CA ILE A 228 -14.80 -24.57 -4.93
C ILE A 228 -15.64 -25.64 -5.62
N SER A 229 -16.45 -26.44 -4.89
CA SER A 229 -17.35 -27.44 -5.48
C SER A 229 -18.41 -26.80 -6.35
N ALA A 230 -19.01 -25.70 -5.92
CA ALA A 230 -20.00 -24.96 -6.69
C ALA A 230 -19.42 -24.41 -7.98
N ILE A 231 -18.21 -23.83 -7.93
CA ILE A 231 -17.50 -23.33 -9.11
C ILE A 231 -17.19 -24.48 -10.09
N LEU A 232 -16.57 -25.56 -9.60
CA LEU A 232 -16.23 -26.71 -10.45
C LEU A 232 -17.45 -27.38 -11.08
N GLY A 233 -18.57 -27.45 -10.31
CA GLY A 233 -19.86 -27.95 -10.81
C GLY A 233 -20.48 -27.09 -11.91
N SER A 234 -20.25 -25.77 -11.87
CA SER A 234 -20.77 -24.83 -12.86
C SER A 234 -19.90 -24.71 -14.13
N LYS A 235 -18.69 -25.25 -14.13
CA LYS A 235 -17.75 -25.34 -15.25
C LYS A 235 -17.52 -24.00 -15.98
N PRO A 236 -17.07 -22.93 -15.29
CA PRO A 236 -16.77 -21.67 -15.96
C PRO A 236 -15.48 -21.74 -16.76
N ASP A 237 -15.36 -20.91 -17.80
CA ASP A 237 -14.09 -20.74 -18.55
C ASP A 237 -13.12 -19.82 -17.80
N ILE A 238 -13.68 -18.84 -17.08
CA ILE A 238 -12.93 -17.82 -16.32
C ILE A 238 -13.37 -17.85 -14.85
N ILE A 239 -12.40 -17.76 -13.92
CA ILE A 239 -12.67 -17.61 -12.50
C ILE A 239 -11.92 -16.37 -12.01
N HIS A 240 -12.67 -15.42 -11.46
CA HIS A 240 -12.12 -14.24 -10.81
C HIS A 240 -12.08 -14.41 -9.28
N SER A 241 -10.97 -14.02 -8.67
CA SER A 241 -10.87 -13.91 -7.21
C SER A 241 -10.09 -12.67 -6.78
N SER A 242 -10.70 -11.90 -5.89
CA SER A 242 -10.05 -10.82 -5.14
C SER A 242 -9.62 -11.26 -3.73
N PHE A 243 -9.56 -12.54 -3.46
CA PHE A 243 -9.06 -13.05 -2.19
C PHE A 243 -7.65 -12.55 -1.93
N TRP A 244 -7.37 -12.24 -0.68
CA TRP A 244 -6.08 -11.77 -0.19
C TRP A 244 -5.74 -12.40 1.17
N GLY A 245 -4.51 -12.27 1.61
CA GLY A 245 -4.07 -12.80 2.90
C GLY A 245 -4.20 -14.32 2.98
N GLY A 246 -4.56 -14.81 4.15
CA GLY A 246 -4.75 -16.24 4.38
C GLY A 246 -5.89 -16.86 3.59
N ASP A 247 -6.90 -16.07 3.17
CA ASP A 247 -8.00 -16.58 2.35
C ASP A 247 -7.51 -16.93 0.94
N LEU A 248 -6.64 -16.11 0.35
CA LEU A 248 -5.99 -16.41 -0.92
C LEU A 248 -5.13 -17.66 -0.82
N GLU A 249 -4.30 -17.75 0.22
CA GLU A 249 -3.47 -18.94 0.44
C GLU A 249 -4.34 -20.19 0.63
N GLY A 250 -5.44 -20.08 1.36
CA GLY A 250 -6.42 -21.14 1.56
C GLY A 250 -7.10 -21.58 0.27
N LEU A 251 -7.49 -20.63 -0.60
CA LEU A 251 -8.08 -20.93 -1.91
C LEU A 251 -7.09 -21.69 -2.80
N VAL A 252 -5.84 -21.26 -2.85
CA VAL A 252 -4.79 -21.92 -3.65
C VAL A 252 -4.54 -23.35 -3.12
N LEU A 253 -4.36 -23.50 -1.81
CA LEU A 253 -4.09 -24.82 -1.20
C LEU A 253 -5.25 -25.83 -1.35
N GLN A 254 -6.50 -25.34 -1.29
CA GLN A 254 -7.69 -26.21 -1.41
C GLN A 254 -8.13 -26.41 -2.86
N GLY A 255 -7.89 -25.44 -3.72
CA GLY A 255 -8.31 -25.47 -5.13
C GLY A 255 -7.34 -26.21 -6.05
N ALA A 256 -6.04 -26.08 -5.82
CA ALA A 256 -5.02 -26.70 -6.69
C ALA A 256 -5.13 -28.24 -6.75
N PRO A 257 -5.28 -28.99 -5.65
CA PRO A 257 -5.45 -30.45 -5.70
C PRO A 257 -6.76 -30.90 -6.35
N ARG A 258 -7.72 -29.99 -6.50
CA ARG A 258 -9.05 -30.25 -7.10
C ARG A 258 -9.13 -29.76 -8.55
N ASP A 259 -8.00 -29.46 -9.17
CA ASP A 259 -7.89 -29.00 -10.55
C ASP A 259 -8.64 -27.69 -10.86
N LEU A 260 -8.91 -26.85 -9.84
CA LEU A 260 -9.58 -25.54 -10.02
C LEU A 260 -8.87 -24.69 -11.09
N PHE A 261 -7.54 -24.68 -11.04
CA PHE A 261 -6.69 -23.91 -11.94
C PHE A 261 -6.43 -24.55 -13.29
N LYS A 262 -6.78 -25.83 -13.48
CA LYS A 262 -6.61 -26.54 -14.76
C LYS A 262 -7.87 -26.48 -15.62
N ASN A 263 -9.03 -26.40 -14.96
CA ASN A 263 -10.32 -26.47 -15.63
C ASN A 263 -10.83 -25.10 -16.10
N ALA A 264 -10.21 -24.02 -15.66
CA ALA A 264 -10.56 -22.65 -16.02
C ALA A 264 -9.31 -21.76 -16.02
N THR A 265 -9.38 -20.62 -16.70
CA THR A 265 -8.41 -19.53 -16.50
C THR A 265 -8.73 -18.79 -15.21
N VAL A 266 -7.84 -18.86 -14.24
CA VAL A 266 -8.03 -18.21 -12.93
C VAL A 266 -7.28 -16.89 -12.87
N ILE A 267 -7.97 -15.85 -12.38
CA ILE A 267 -7.42 -14.52 -12.12
C ILE A 267 -7.39 -14.30 -10.62
N LEU A 268 -6.20 -13.99 -10.09
CA LEU A 268 -5.97 -13.63 -8.70
C LEU A 268 -5.48 -12.17 -8.66
N THR A 269 -6.38 -11.22 -8.35
CA THR A 269 -6.05 -9.79 -8.41
C THR A 269 -5.03 -9.36 -7.35
N ALA A 270 -4.99 -10.05 -6.22
CA ALA A 270 -4.00 -9.90 -5.16
C ALA A 270 -2.96 -11.05 -5.16
N GLY A 271 -2.84 -11.77 -6.28
CA GLY A 271 -2.11 -13.04 -6.37
C GLY A 271 -0.60 -12.94 -6.14
N GLU A 272 -0.01 -11.78 -6.32
CA GLU A 272 1.43 -11.57 -6.16
C GLU A 272 1.93 -11.93 -4.76
N THR A 273 1.15 -11.74 -3.71
CA THR A 273 1.54 -12.13 -2.34
C THR A 273 1.70 -13.64 -2.15
N ALA A 274 1.01 -14.44 -2.95
CA ALA A 274 1.07 -15.89 -2.86
C ALA A 274 2.25 -16.51 -3.63
N ILE A 275 2.81 -15.82 -4.65
CA ILE A 275 3.80 -16.40 -5.55
C ILE A 275 5.10 -16.82 -4.84
N HIS A 276 5.52 -16.11 -3.80
CA HIS A 276 6.74 -16.45 -3.04
C HIS A 276 6.52 -17.61 -2.07
N ARG A 277 5.30 -17.77 -1.58
CA ARG A 277 4.96 -18.76 -0.54
C ARG A 277 4.37 -20.05 -1.12
N GLN A 278 3.69 -19.95 -2.27
CA GLN A 278 2.93 -21.03 -2.88
C GLN A 278 3.27 -21.25 -4.37
N ALA A 279 4.48 -20.92 -4.78
CA ALA A 279 4.93 -21.06 -6.17
C ALA A 279 4.68 -22.44 -6.77
N LYS A 280 4.75 -23.51 -5.96
CA LYS A 280 4.53 -24.90 -6.40
C LYS A 280 3.06 -25.26 -6.59
N GLN A 281 2.15 -24.53 -5.96
CA GLN A 281 0.71 -24.77 -6.01
C GLN A 281 0.01 -23.93 -7.07
N ILE A 282 0.64 -22.85 -7.52
CA ILE A 282 0.10 -21.98 -8.57
C ILE A 282 0.59 -22.49 -9.92
N PRO A 283 -0.29 -23.07 -10.76
CA PRO A 283 0.13 -23.63 -12.04
C PRO A 283 0.38 -22.56 -13.11
N ASP A 284 1.05 -22.97 -14.18
CA ASP A 284 1.24 -22.16 -15.38
C ASP A 284 -0.12 -21.68 -15.93
N GLY A 285 -0.15 -20.45 -16.42
CA GLY A 285 -1.35 -19.84 -17.02
C GLY A 285 -2.25 -19.10 -16.04
N THR A 286 -2.00 -19.15 -14.72
CA THR A 286 -2.74 -18.35 -13.75
C THR A 286 -2.44 -16.86 -13.97
N ILE A 287 -3.48 -16.03 -14.03
CA ILE A 287 -3.33 -14.58 -14.20
C ILE A 287 -3.16 -13.97 -12.81
N ILE A 288 -2.09 -13.18 -12.65
CA ILE A 288 -1.69 -12.57 -11.37
C ILE A 288 -1.67 -11.06 -11.49
N GLY A 289 -2.30 -10.38 -10.52
CA GLY A 289 -2.16 -8.95 -10.27
C GLY A 289 -1.35 -8.67 -9.00
N ALA A 290 -0.80 -7.47 -8.92
CA ALA A 290 0.00 -6.96 -7.80
C ALA A 290 -0.48 -5.60 -7.29
N ARG A 291 -1.74 -5.26 -7.55
CA ARG A 291 -2.37 -4.00 -7.14
C ARG A 291 -1.51 -2.77 -7.48
N GLY A 292 -1.01 -2.75 -8.71
CA GLY A 292 -0.12 -1.73 -9.24
C GLY A 292 1.19 -2.30 -9.78
N PRO A 293 2.16 -1.43 -10.09
CA PRO A 293 3.50 -1.83 -10.53
C PRO A 293 4.36 -2.18 -9.29
N ASN A 294 3.96 -3.23 -8.56
CA ASN A 294 4.54 -3.60 -7.28
C ASN A 294 5.17 -5.00 -7.34
N GLY A 295 5.96 -5.32 -6.32
CA GLY A 295 6.57 -6.64 -6.16
C GLY A 295 7.35 -7.05 -7.40
N ILE A 296 7.00 -8.21 -7.97
CA ILE A 296 7.65 -8.73 -9.18
C ILE A 296 7.40 -7.86 -10.42
N PHE A 297 6.37 -7.02 -10.44
CA PHE A 297 6.06 -6.11 -11.54
C PHE A 297 6.58 -4.69 -11.33
N ALA A 298 7.31 -4.44 -10.24
CA ALA A 298 7.87 -3.13 -9.95
C ALA A 298 8.82 -2.67 -11.07
N PRO A 299 8.82 -1.37 -11.42
CA PRO A 299 9.68 -0.84 -12.46
C PRO A 299 11.16 -0.82 -12.03
N GLU A 300 12.04 -0.86 -13.00
CA GLU A 300 13.47 -0.63 -12.75
C GLU A 300 13.72 0.87 -12.55
N ASN A 301 13.96 1.27 -11.30
CA ASN A 301 14.34 2.62 -10.94
C ASN A 301 15.19 2.61 -9.66
N ALA A 302 15.87 3.71 -9.37
CA ALA A 302 16.79 3.81 -8.23
C ALA A 302 16.08 3.59 -6.87
N TYR A 303 14.82 4.00 -6.74
CA TYR A 303 14.04 3.82 -5.50
C TYR A 303 13.69 2.36 -5.26
N ASN A 304 13.30 1.63 -6.33
CA ASN A 304 13.02 0.20 -6.25
C ASN A 304 14.29 -0.61 -5.95
N GLU A 305 15.42 -0.25 -6.56
CA GLU A 305 16.70 -0.92 -6.31
C GLU A 305 17.16 -0.72 -4.86
N TRP A 306 17.06 0.52 -4.36
CA TRP A 306 17.30 0.82 -2.96
C TRP A 306 16.36 -0.01 -2.06
N PHE A 307 15.05 -0.01 -2.35
CA PHE A 307 14.07 -0.69 -1.50
C PHE A 307 14.29 -2.19 -1.45
N LYS A 308 14.46 -2.86 -2.58
CA LYS A 308 14.77 -4.31 -2.63
C LYS A 308 16.03 -4.65 -1.85
N THR A 309 17.08 -3.86 -2.01
CA THR A 309 18.35 -4.08 -1.31
C THR A 309 18.19 -3.95 0.20
N ALA A 310 17.56 -2.87 0.66
CA ALA A 310 17.36 -2.61 2.09
C ALA A 310 16.39 -3.61 2.73
N TYR A 311 15.31 -3.99 2.03
CA TYR A 311 14.33 -4.95 2.51
C TYR A 311 14.92 -6.36 2.63
N ASN A 312 15.63 -6.83 1.58
CA ASN A 312 16.24 -8.17 1.57
C ASN A 312 17.38 -8.32 2.60
N ALA A 313 17.94 -7.22 3.10
CA ALA A 313 18.87 -7.27 4.24
C ALA A 313 18.18 -7.63 5.58
N LYS A 314 16.84 -7.53 5.65
CA LYS A 314 16.04 -7.81 6.86
C LYS A 314 15.04 -8.96 6.70
N SER A 315 14.82 -9.44 5.49
CA SER A 315 13.84 -10.49 5.20
C SER A 315 14.39 -11.50 4.21
N ASP A 316 14.17 -12.78 4.50
CA ASP A 316 14.53 -13.88 3.59
C ASP A 316 13.54 -14.00 2.41
N THR A 317 12.39 -13.31 2.48
CA THR A 317 11.38 -13.27 1.42
C THR A 317 11.47 -11.91 0.73
N PRO A 318 11.48 -11.85 -0.62
CA PRO A 318 11.45 -10.58 -1.35
C PRO A 318 10.23 -9.72 -0.97
N PRO A 319 10.33 -8.39 -1.11
CA PRO A 319 9.19 -7.52 -0.81
C PRO A 319 8.04 -7.79 -1.79
N SER A 320 6.86 -8.09 -1.25
CA SER A 320 5.60 -8.25 -1.98
C SER A 320 4.84 -6.92 -2.03
N TYR A 321 3.75 -6.86 -2.80
CA TYR A 321 3.03 -5.61 -3.02
C TYR A 321 2.59 -4.87 -1.73
N PRO A 322 2.20 -5.50 -0.60
CA PRO A 322 1.91 -4.77 0.63
C PRO A 322 3.12 -4.00 1.19
N SER A 323 4.33 -4.55 0.99
CA SER A 323 5.59 -3.86 1.33
C SER A 323 5.80 -2.62 0.47
N TYR A 324 5.50 -2.72 -0.84
CA TYR A 324 5.57 -1.60 -1.77
C TYR A 324 4.54 -0.53 -1.45
N HIS A 325 3.31 -0.91 -1.14
CA HIS A 325 2.26 0.02 -0.73
C HIS A 325 2.65 0.79 0.55
N MET A 326 3.19 0.10 1.54
CA MET A 326 3.65 0.72 2.77
C MET A 326 4.78 1.72 2.50
N VAL A 327 5.83 1.30 1.77
CA VAL A 327 6.97 2.19 1.51
C VAL A 327 6.57 3.36 0.62
N GLN A 328 5.73 3.17 -0.40
CA GLN A 328 5.18 4.23 -1.25
C GLN A 328 4.42 5.27 -0.43
N THR A 329 3.61 4.81 0.53
CA THR A 329 2.84 5.68 1.44
C THR A 329 3.76 6.49 2.35
N LEU A 330 4.86 5.90 2.81
CA LEU A 330 5.87 6.61 3.59
C LEU A 330 6.67 7.62 2.75
N PHE A 331 6.91 7.33 1.46
CA PHE A 331 7.46 8.31 0.51
C PHE A 331 6.51 9.49 0.32
N ALA A 332 5.19 9.25 0.21
CA ALA A 332 4.18 10.31 0.16
C ALA A 332 4.23 11.20 1.40
N ALA A 333 4.33 10.61 2.60
CA ALA A 333 4.42 11.34 3.85
C ALA A 333 5.68 12.20 3.93
N LYS A 334 6.85 11.63 3.58
CA LYS A 334 8.13 12.37 3.55
C LYS A 334 8.09 13.51 2.54
N PHE A 335 7.61 13.23 1.33
CA PHE A 335 7.45 14.25 0.29
C PHE A 335 6.57 15.41 0.77
N ALA A 336 5.40 15.10 1.35
CA ALA A 336 4.46 16.11 1.80
C ALA A 336 5.06 16.99 2.92
N TYR A 337 5.71 16.36 3.91
CA TYR A 337 6.38 17.06 4.99
C TYR A 337 7.47 18.01 4.48
N GLU A 338 8.39 17.52 3.66
CA GLU A 338 9.52 18.31 3.15
C GLU A 338 9.09 19.43 2.21
N LYS A 339 8.04 19.20 1.41
CA LYS A 339 7.43 20.24 0.58
C LYS A 339 6.77 21.34 1.42
N ALA A 340 6.03 20.97 2.48
CA ALA A 340 5.42 21.92 3.41
C ALA A 340 6.47 22.69 4.20
N GLN A 341 7.61 22.07 4.54
CA GLN A 341 8.73 22.71 5.21
C GLN A 341 9.41 23.77 4.32
N GLY A 342 9.39 23.61 2.99
CA GLY A 342 9.91 24.60 2.05
C GLY A 342 11.44 24.79 2.08
N GLY A 343 12.17 23.81 2.63
CA GLY A 343 13.63 23.89 2.80
C GLY A 343 14.11 24.64 4.04
N GLU A 344 13.21 25.16 4.86
CA GLU A 344 13.51 25.86 6.11
C GLU A 344 13.62 24.86 7.27
N LEU A 345 14.80 24.35 7.57
CA LEU A 345 15.01 23.32 8.61
C LEU A 345 14.45 23.68 9.99
N ALA A 346 14.35 24.97 10.32
CA ALA A 346 13.78 25.42 11.59
C ALA A 346 12.23 25.41 11.61
N LYS A 347 11.58 25.29 10.43
CA LYS A 347 10.12 25.25 10.33
C LYS A 347 9.61 23.83 10.60
N THR A 348 8.67 23.71 11.53
CA THR A 348 7.85 22.51 11.73
C THR A 348 6.48 22.77 11.08
N PRO A 349 6.17 22.13 9.93
CA PRO A 349 4.89 22.32 9.28
C PRO A 349 3.72 21.85 10.14
N THR A 350 2.56 22.51 10.04
CA THR A 350 1.32 22.04 10.64
C THR A 350 0.74 20.86 9.85
N THR A 351 -0.22 20.15 10.46
CA THR A 351 -0.92 19.05 9.78
C THR A 351 -1.61 19.52 8.50
N GLU A 352 -2.23 20.70 8.52
CA GLU A 352 -2.91 21.33 7.38
C GLU A 352 -1.92 21.67 6.25
N GLU A 353 -0.73 22.17 6.58
CA GLU A 353 0.31 22.46 5.60
C GLU A 353 0.81 21.17 4.93
N ILE A 354 0.99 20.08 5.71
CA ILE A 354 1.43 18.78 5.17
C ILE A 354 0.34 18.18 4.27
N ALA A 355 -0.92 18.19 4.72
CA ALA A 355 -2.06 17.70 3.95
C ALA A 355 -2.22 18.49 2.62
N THR A 356 -2.15 19.83 2.68
CA THR A 356 -2.18 20.69 1.50
C THR A 356 -1.03 20.39 0.53
N ALA A 357 0.15 20.09 1.05
CA ALA A 357 1.32 19.77 0.22
C ALA A 357 1.17 18.43 -0.52
N LEU A 358 0.45 17.46 0.04
CA LEU A 358 0.18 16.17 -0.63
C LEU A 358 -0.97 16.24 -1.63
N LYS A 359 -1.98 17.05 -1.33
CA LYS A 359 -3.19 17.16 -2.16
C LYS A 359 -2.87 17.55 -3.60
N GLY A 360 -3.26 16.72 -4.56
CA GLY A 360 -2.98 16.92 -5.98
C GLY A 360 -1.51 16.78 -6.38
N ALA A 361 -0.66 16.28 -5.50
CA ALA A 361 0.78 16.18 -5.75
C ALA A 361 1.15 15.02 -6.68
N THR A 362 2.34 15.13 -7.28
CA THR A 362 3.05 14.04 -7.96
C THR A 362 4.38 13.81 -7.26
N PHE A 363 4.71 12.56 -6.98
CA PHE A 363 5.96 12.18 -6.32
C PHE A 363 6.49 10.84 -6.86
N GLN A 364 7.78 10.55 -6.59
CA GLN A 364 8.42 9.30 -7.00
C GLN A 364 8.44 8.30 -5.85
N SER A 365 8.37 7.01 -6.18
CA SER A 365 8.40 5.90 -5.23
C SER A 365 9.09 4.66 -5.84
N PRO A 366 9.32 3.59 -5.08
CA PRO A 366 9.74 2.30 -5.64
C PRO A 366 8.82 1.75 -6.73
N SER A 367 7.54 2.06 -6.68
CA SER A 367 6.54 1.67 -7.69
C SER A 367 6.44 2.65 -8.87
N GLY A 368 7.39 3.59 -9.00
CA GLY A 368 7.41 4.63 -10.02
C GLY A 368 6.73 5.92 -9.58
N GLU A 369 6.24 6.68 -10.57
CA GLU A 369 5.55 7.93 -10.33
C GLU A 369 4.14 7.69 -9.79
N VAL A 370 3.76 8.46 -8.78
CA VAL A 370 2.44 8.46 -8.16
C VAL A 370 1.83 9.84 -8.29
N LYS A 371 0.62 9.91 -8.81
CA LYS A 371 -0.12 11.16 -8.98
C LYS A 371 -1.40 11.14 -8.14
N MET A 372 -1.51 12.05 -7.20
CA MET A 372 -2.71 12.28 -6.40
C MET A 372 -3.71 13.08 -7.22
N SER A 373 -4.72 12.45 -7.86
CA SER A 373 -5.57 13.16 -8.82
C SER A 373 -7.06 12.89 -8.71
N LEU A 374 -7.50 11.81 -8.04
CA LEU A 374 -8.92 11.57 -7.76
C LEU A 374 -9.28 11.98 -6.33
N GLY A 375 -10.60 12.03 -6.03
CA GLY A 375 -11.08 12.42 -4.71
C GLY A 375 -10.58 13.82 -4.33
N LYS A 376 -10.68 14.76 -5.24
CA LYS A 376 -10.17 16.14 -5.07
C LYS A 376 -8.67 16.21 -4.76
N GLY A 377 -7.90 15.22 -5.24
CA GLY A 377 -6.45 15.13 -5.03
C GLY A 377 -6.01 14.32 -3.81
N ASN A 378 -6.92 13.60 -3.16
CA ASN A 378 -6.62 12.77 -1.98
C ASN A 378 -6.40 11.29 -2.35
N GLN A 379 -6.76 10.87 -3.56
CA GLN A 379 -6.60 9.52 -4.08
C GLN A 379 -5.58 9.48 -5.21
N ALA A 380 -4.61 8.59 -5.09
CA ALA A 380 -3.64 8.35 -6.17
C ALA A 380 -4.26 7.60 -7.34
N VAL A 381 -3.72 7.84 -8.52
CA VAL A 381 -3.87 7.01 -9.71
C VAL A 381 -2.52 6.40 -10.08
N GLN A 382 -2.55 5.16 -10.55
CA GLN A 382 -1.36 4.42 -10.95
C GLN A 382 -1.65 3.52 -12.15
N GLU A 383 -0.60 3.09 -12.85
CA GLU A 383 -0.71 1.99 -13.80
C GLU A 383 -1.05 0.68 -13.07
N MET A 384 -1.71 -0.23 -13.79
CA MET A 384 -1.95 -1.59 -13.32
C MET A 384 -1.18 -2.59 -14.14
N VAL A 385 -0.69 -3.65 -13.51
CA VAL A 385 0.11 -4.67 -14.18
C VAL A 385 -0.46 -6.04 -13.92
N TYR A 386 -0.63 -6.80 -14.99
CA TYR A 386 -1.03 -8.21 -14.96
C TYR A 386 -0.09 -9.04 -15.81
N GLY A 387 0.09 -10.29 -15.42
CA GLY A 387 0.89 -11.27 -16.16
C GLY A 387 0.40 -12.69 -15.91
N ARG A 388 0.82 -13.63 -16.76
CA ARG A 388 0.55 -15.06 -16.59
C ARG A 388 1.75 -15.75 -15.96
N THR A 389 1.48 -16.65 -15.04
CA THR A 389 2.50 -17.55 -14.51
C THR A 389 3.04 -18.49 -15.59
N LYS A 390 4.34 -18.72 -15.56
CA LYS A 390 5.04 -19.68 -16.39
C LYS A 390 6.24 -20.27 -15.66
N THR A 391 6.33 -21.57 -15.57
CA THR A 391 7.50 -22.23 -15.02
C THR A 391 8.61 -22.28 -16.08
N VAL A 392 9.73 -21.64 -15.78
CA VAL A 392 10.93 -21.62 -16.62
C VAL A 392 12.10 -22.14 -15.81
N ASN A 393 12.75 -23.21 -16.28
CA ASN A 393 13.87 -23.86 -15.58
C ASN A 393 13.56 -24.19 -14.09
N GLY A 394 12.33 -24.67 -13.83
CA GLY A 394 11.86 -25.03 -12.48
C GLY A 394 11.58 -23.84 -11.54
N LYS A 395 11.61 -22.61 -12.04
CA LYS A 395 11.25 -21.40 -11.31
C LYS A 395 10.00 -20.76 -11.89
N LEU A 396 9.12 -20.28 -11.00
CA LEU A 396 7.97 -19.48 -11.40
C LEU A 396 8.45 -18.16 -12.02
N SER A 397 7.94 -17.86 -13.19
CA SER A 397 8.21 -16.64 -13.96
C SER A 397 6.89 -16.10 -14.52
N PHE A 398 6.95 -15.01 -15.25
CA PHE A 398 5.77 -14.35 -15.84
C PHE A 398 5.97 -14.13 -17.34
N VAL A 399 4.90 -14.36 -18.08
CA VAL A 399 4.78 -14.06 -19.51
C VAL A 399 3.55 -13.20 -19.75
N ASP A 400 3.43 -12.68 -20.96
CA ASP A 400 2.29 -11.85 -21.37
C ASP A 400 2.02 -10.70 -20.38
N VAL A 401 3.08 -10.07 -19.89
CA VAL A 401 2.97 -8.96 -18.94
C VAL A 401 2.45 -7.71 -19.66
N ILE A 402 1.30 -7.21 -19.24
CA ILE A 402 0.68 -6.00 -19.79
C ILE A 402 0.59 -4.94 -18.69
N ARG A 403 0.99 -3.72 -19.07
CA ARG A 403 0.88 -2.52 -18.24
C ARG A 403 -0.24 -1.64 -18.76
N TYR A 404 -1.20 -1.34 -17.92
CA TYR A 404 -2.33 -0.46 -18.23
C TYR A 404 -2.07 0.92 -17.67
N ALA A 405 -1.99 1.91 -18.55
CA ALA A 405 -1.82 3.30 -18.14
C ALA A 405 -3.00 3.75 -17.23
N PRO A 406 -2.75 4.69 -16.30
CA PRO A 406 -3.76 5.14 -15.35
C PRO A 406 -5.09 5.53 -16.01
N GLU A 407 -5.06 6.21 -17.15
CA GLU A 407 -6.25 6.70 -17.87
C GLU A 407 -7.17 5.58 -18.38
N LYS A 408 -6.64 4.35 -18.48
CA LYS A 408 -7.43 3.17 -18.91
C LYS A 408 -8.12 2.45 -17.76
N VAL A 409 -7.70 2.70 -16.54
CA VAL A 409 -8.13 1.92 -15.37
C VAL A 409 -8.75 2.78 -14.26
N ASN A 410 -8.84 4.07 -14.48
CA ASN A 410 -9.43 5.01 -13.53
C ASN A 410 -10.61 5.77 -14.14
N PRO A 411 -11.67 6.06 -13.37
CA PRO A 411 -12.68 7.01 -13.80
C PRO A 411 -12.08 8.42 -13.97
N PRO A 412 -12.68 9.27 -14.78
CA PRO A 412 -12.40 10.70 -14.75
C PRO A 412 -12.74 11.29 -13.37
N GLU A 413 -12.04 12.38 -12.98
CA GLU A 413 -12.35 13.09 -11.74
C GLU A 413 -13.82 13.53 -11.70
N GLY A 414 -14.48 13.31 -10.57
CA GLY A 414 -15.89 13.66 -10.36
C GLY A 414 -16.89 12.60 -10.87
N MET A 415 -16.42 11.49 -11.42
CA MET A 415 -17.26 10.34 -11.78
C MET A 415 -16.98 9.18 -10.85
N THR A 416 -18.01 8.50 -10.37
CA THR A 416 -17.83 7.28 -9.58
C THR A 416 -17.39 6.10 -10.45
N SER A 417 -16.71 5.13 -9.85
CA SER A 417 -16.29 3.88 -10.51
C SER A 417 -17.49 3.16 -11.17
N HIS A 418 -18.60 3.07 -10.44
CA HIS A 418 -19.83 2.44 -10.95
C HIS A 418 -20.40 3.14 -12.19
N GLU A 419 -20.49 4.48 -12.16
CA GLU A 419 -20.99 5.27 -13.30
C GLU A 419 -20.08 5.13 -14.52
N TRP A 420 -18.78 5.20 -14.31
CA TRP A 420 -17.78 5.07 -15.37
C TRP A 420 -17.84 3.69 -16.07
N ILE A 421 -17.90 2.60 -15.28
CA ILE A 421 -18.02 1.24 -15.81
C ILE A 421 -19.34 1.07 -16.56
N LYS A 422 -20.46 1.55 -15.99
CA LYS A 422 -21.79 1.53 -16.64
C LYS A 422 -21.81 2.31 -17.95
N ASN A 423 -21.05 3.40 -18.05
CA ASN A 423 -20.86 4.20 -19.25
C ASN A 423 -19.81 3.62 -20.22
N LYS A 424 -19.44 2.33 -20.05
CA LYS A 424 -18.50 1.59 -20.90
C LYS A 424 -17.10 2.22 -20.92
N LEU A 425 -16.63 2.64 -19.75
CA LEU A 425 -15.30 3.23 -19.53
C LEU A 425 -15.06 4.51 -20.36
N LYS A 426 -16.12 5.34 -20.51
CA LYS A 426 -16.08 6.60 -21.29
C LYS A 426 -16.27 7.82 -20.40
#